data_8fb84f583a4bb4c42897741054b970d5
#
_entry.id   8fb84f583a4bb4c42897741054b970d5
#
_cell.length_a   1.000
_cell.length_b   1.000
_cell.length_c   1.000
_cell.angle_alpha   90.00
_cell.angle_beta   90.00
_cell.angle_gamma   90.00
#
_symmetry.space_group_name_H-M   'P 1'
#
loop_
_entity.id
_entity.type
_entity.pdbx_description
1 polymer ?
#
loop_
_entity_poly.entity_id
_entity_poly.type
_entity_poly.pdbx_seq_one_letter_code
_entity_poly.pdbx_strand_id
1 'polypeptide(L)'
;WKLGIPFVAIPTIVSSDGFTADICSIIIDGQKKSIPMQAADAVICDINIVSGAPRFLTIAGVQDILAKYVSIADWKIAHIVSGEYFCPKVCAMAQEALDIMARCANDLAEGKEPDYEAMAYTQMLSGLTMQILSNSRAASGAEHLVAHLVEMKPKGFKNAHGMHGECVGIGTIMCARAYHELAKRDTIEVKPYEPLDPAWVRDVFGDLADGIFKENENDVLKTFPPENIKEHWQEIRDVIATIPTAEELIDLYTKIGAKHSLAELDIDESIRGEFLDISSAIRNRLTFARMTRLIVK
;
A
#
# COMPACT_ATOMS: atom_id res chain seq x y z
N TRP A 1 -14.25 21.65 1.29
CA TRP A 1 -13.12 22.37 0.70
C TRP A 1 -13.53 23.47 -0.29
N LYS A 2 -14.14 23.14 -1.42
CA LYS A 2 -14.56 24.15 -2.41
C LYS A 2 -15.63 25.12 -1.89
N LEU A 3 -16.45 24.69 -0.94
CA LEU A 3 -17.52 25.49 -0.37
C LEU A 3 -17.10 26.23 0.92
N GLY A 4 -15.92 25.95 1.49
CA GLY A 4 -15.47 26.52 2.75
C GLY A 4 -16.36 26.14 3.96
N ILE A 5 -17.12 25.05 3.87
CA ILE A 5 -18.01 24.58 4.94
C ILE A 5 -17.24 23.63 5.84
N PRO A 6 -17.16 23.90 7.15
CA PRO A 6 -16.60 22.94 8.11
C PRO A 6 -17.45 21.67 8.16
N PHE A 7 -16.81 20.52 8.38
CA PHE A 7 -17.52 19.24 8.48
C PHE A 7 -16.91 18.32 9.55
N VAL A 8 -17.76 17.46 10.09
CA VAL A 8 -17.37 16.42 11.05
C VAL A 8 -17.49 15.07 10.36
N ALA A 9 -16.44 14.25 10.44
CA ALA A 9 -16.50 12.87 9.97
C ALA A 9 -16.97 11.96 11.12
N ILE A 10 -17.93 11.10 10.83
CA ILE A 10 -18.45 10.09 11.77
C ILE A 10 -18.27 8.73 11.11
N PRO A 11 -17.12 8.05 11.28
CA PRO A 11 -16.90 6.73 10.71
C PRO A 11 -17.83 5.71 11.37
N THR A 12 -18.48 4.90 10.54
CA THR A 12 -19.38 3.83 11.00
C THR A 12 -18.73 2.46 10.92
N ILE A 13 -17.50 2.39 10.39
CA ILE A 13 -16.69 1.19 10.24
C ILE A 13 -15.21 1.56 10.35
N VAL A 14 -14.36 0.58 10.67
CA VAL A 14 -12.89 0.72 10.72
C VAL A 14 -12.24 -0.06 9.57
N SER A 15 -12.65 0.22 8.33
CA SER A 15 -12.22 -0.54 7.15
C SER A 15 -11.06 0.07 6.37
N SER A 16 -10.72 1.34 6.62
CA SER A 16 -9.60 2.05 5.99
C SER A 16 -9.25 3.34 6.76
N ASP A 17 -8.07 3.89 6.52
CA ASP A 17 -7.47 5.00 7.27
C ASP A 17 -7.67 6.41 6.68
N GLY A 18 -8.50 6.55 5.64
CA GLY A 18 -8.61 7.79 4.87
C GLY A 18 -9.38 8.94 5.53
N PHE A 19 -10.16 8.70 6.60
CA PHE A 19 -11.11 9.69 7.12
C PHE A 19 -10.49 10.81 7.98
N THR A 20 -9.23 10.70 8.34
CA THR A 20 -8.46 11.79 9.01
C THR A 20 -7.43 12.44 8.07
N ALA A 21 -7.30 11.97 6.83
CA ALA A 21 -6.36 12.51 5.86
C ALA A 21 -6.86 13.82 5.22
N ASP A 22 -5.92 14.63 4.72
CA ASP A 22 -6.17 15.82 3.89
C ASP A 22 -6.09 15.51 2.39
N ILE A 23 -6.10 14.23 2.03
CA ILE A 23 -6.07 13.74 0.65
C ILE A 23 -7.18 12.71 0.44
N CYS A 24 -7.74 12.70 -0.75
CA CYS A 24 -8.73 11.71 -1.17
C CYS A 24 -8.22 10.94 -2.39
N SER A 25 -8.28 9.61 -2.31
CA SER A 25 -7.92 8.72 -3.41
C SER A 25 -9.18 8.35 -4.19
N ILE A 26 -9.37 8.94 -5.38
CA ILE A 26 -10.56 8.77 -6.23
C ILE A 26 -10.19 8.31 -7.63
N ILE A 27 -11.16 7.73 -8.35
CA ILE A 27 -10.99 7.36 -9.76
C ILE A 27 -11.50 8.51 -10.62
N ILE A 28 -10.63 9.04 -11.49
CA ILE A 28 -10.97 10.05 -12.50
C ILE A 28 -10.51 9.51 -13.85
N ASP A 29 -11.43 9.43 -14.80
CA ASP A 29 -11.17 8.88 -16.15
C ASP A 29 -10.50 7.49 -16.10
N GLY A 30 -10.99 6.64 -15.20
CA GLY A 30 -10.49 5.28 -15.00
C GLY A 30 -9.14 5.19 -14.25
N GLN A 31 -8.53 6.30 -13.86
CA GLN A 31 -7.26 6.34 -13.15
C GLN A 31 -7.44 6.70 -11.67
N LYS A 32 -6.74 5.99 -10.80
CA LYS A 32 -6.70 6.30 -9.37
C LYS A 32 -5.79 7.51 -9.14
N LYS A 33 -6.35 8.58 -8.58
CA LYS A 33 -5.63 9.84 -8.30
C LYS A 33 -5.79 10.23 -6.84
N SER A 34 -4.72 10.74 -6.23
CA SER A 34 -4.80 11.39 -4.92
C SER A 34 -5.00 12.89 -5.12
N ILE A 35 -6.11 13.38 -4.59
CA ILE A 35 -6.51 14.79 -4.69
C ILE A 35 -6.38 15.44 -3.31
N PRO A 36 -5.63 16.55 -3.17
CA PRO A 36 -5.61 17.31 -1.93
C PRO A 36 -7.04 17.78 -1.59
N MET A 37 -7.43 17.61 -0.35
CA MET A 37 -8.74 18.01 0.18
C MET A 37 -8.57 18.64 1.55
N GLN A 38 -9.66 19.17 2.09
CA GLN A 38 -9.69 19.62 3.49
C GLN A 38 -9.89 18.38 4.38
N ALA A 39 -9.07 18.25 5.42
CA ALA A 39 -9.34 17.30 6.48
C ALA A 39 -10.63 17.67 7.23
N ALA A 40 -11.27 16.69 7.86
CA ALA A 40 -12.40 16.96 8.74
C ALA A 40 -11.98 17.84 9.93
N ASP A 41 -12.83 18.80 10.32
CA ASP A 41 -12.59 19.67 11.48
C ASP A 41 -12.63 18.89 12.79
N ALA A 42 -13.38 17.79 12.82
CA ALA A 42 -13.40 16.81 13.91
C ALA A 42 -13.76 15.42 13.37
N VAL A 43 -13.30 14.39 14.08
CA VAL A 43 -13.69 13.00 13.83
C VAL A 43 -14.28 12.45 15.12
N ILE A 44 -15.51 11.91 15.04
CA ILE A 44 -16.21 11.29 16.17
C ILE A 44 -16.44 9.82 15.82
N CYS A 45 -15.72 8.92 16.50
CA CYS A 45 -15.88 7.49 16.33
C CYS A 45 -16.67 6.91 17.52
N ASP A 46 -17.92 6.56 17.26
CA ASP A 46 -18.76 5.85 18.24
C ASP A 46 -18.50 4.34 18.15
N ILE A 47 -17.88 3.80 19.18
CA ILE A 47 -17.49 2.38 19.24
C ILE A 47 -18.70 1.46 19.19
N ASN A 48 -19.87 1.87 19.70
CA ASN A 48 -21.08 1.04 19.62
C ASN A 48 -21.59 0.94 18.17
N ILE A 49 -21.43 1.99 17.36
CA ILE A 49 -21.75 1.95 15.93
C ILE A 49 -20.72 1.09 15.19
N VAL A 50 -19.46 1.33 15.41
CA VAL A 50 -18.36 0.63 14.73
C VAL A 50 -18.38 -0.87 15.01
N SER A 51 -18.64 -1.28 16.27
CA SER A 51 -18.73 -2.69 16.65
C SER A 51 -19.92 -3.42 16.03
N GLY A 52 -20.97 -2.70 15.61
CA GLY A 52 -22.11 -3.25 14.89
C GLY A 52 -21.86 -3.47 13.39
N ALA A 53 -20.71 -3.07 12.85
CA ALA A 53 -20.39 -3.25 11.45
C ALA A 53 -20.14 -4.72 11.08
N PRO A 54 -20.37 -5.13 9.82
CA PRO A 54 -20.06 -6.48 9.37
C PRO A 54 -18.58 -6.83 9.58
N ARG A 55 -18.31 -7.99 10.19
CA ARG A 55 -16.96 -8.44 10.58
C ARG A 55 -15.95 -8.37 9.43
N PHE A 56 -16.35 -8.70 8.20
CA PHE A 56 -15.43 -8.68 7.06
C PHE A 56 -14.87 -7.27 6.77
N LEU A 57 -15.62 -6.19 7.08
CA LEU A 57 -15.13 -4.81 6.95
C LEU A 57 -14.10 -4.47 8.02
N THR A 58 -14.28 -4.96 9.24
CA THR A 58 -13.27 -4.83 10.30
C THR A 58 -11.98 -5.55 9.90
N ILE A 59 -12.10 -6.77 9.35
CA ILE A 59 -10.96 -7.55 8.86
C ILE A 59 -10.25 -6.84 7.70
N ALA A 60 -11.00 -6.24 6.78
CA ALA A 60 -10.41 -5.41 5.73
C ALA A 60 -9.59 -4.24 6.30
N GLY A 61 -10.08 -3.60 7.37
CA GLY A 61 -9.33 -2.55 8.07
C GLY A 61 -8.07 -3.05 8.79
N VAL A 62 -8.08 -4.28 9.31
CA VAL A 62 -6.86 -4.92 9.84
C VAL A 62 -5.83 -5.06 8.73
N GLN A 63 -6.22 -5.56 7.55
CA GLN A 63 -5.33 -5.72 6.40
C GLN A 63 -4.77 -4.37 5.92
N ASP A 64 -5.59 -3.31 5.91
CA ASP A 64 -5.18 -1.97 5.49
C ASP A 64 -4.09 -1.38 6.40
N ILE A 65 -4.18 -1.58 7.71
CA ILE A 65 -3.13 -1.12 8.64
C ILE A 65 -1.89 -2.02 8.64
N LEU A 66 -2.05 -3.35 8.55
CA LEU A 66 -0.90 -4.27 8.47
C LEU A 66 -0.06 -4.05 7.20
N ALA A 67 -0.64 -3.48 6.15
CA ALA A 67 0.06 -3.05 4.95
C ALA A 67 1.24 -2.10 5.22
N LYS A 68 1.24 -1.43 6.37
CA LYS A 68 2.32 -0.52 6.77
C LYS A 68 3.66 -1.20 6.99
N TYR A 69 3.69 -2.52 7.13
CA TYR A 69 4.94 -3.28 7.02
C TYR A 69 5.67 -2.95 5.70
N VAL A 70 4.95 -2.89 4.59
CA VAL A 70 5.53 -2.61 3.27
C VAL A 70 5.70 -1.11 3.04
N SER A 71 4.70 -0.27 3.34
CA SER A 71 4.81 1.17 3.07
C SER A 71 5.93 1.86 3.84
N ILE A 72 6.15 1.48 5.11
CA ILE A 72 7.25 1.98 5.94
C ILE A 72 8.60 1.51 5.37
N ALA A 73 8.69 0.25 4.97
CA ALA A 73 9.90 -0.29 4.35
C ALA A 73 10.20 0.42 3.02
N ASP A 74 9.22 0.57 2.15
CA ASP A 74 9.36 1.31 0.89
C ASP A 74 9.82 2.76 1.10
N TRP A 75 9.29 3.44 2.13
CA TRP A 75 9.68 4.81 2.42
C TRP A 75 11.13 4.90 2.94
N LYS A 76 11.53 3.99 3.84
CA LYS A 76 12.92 3.89 4.31
C LYS A 76 13.88 3.59 3.17
N ILE A 77 13.56 2.60 2.31
CA ILE A 77 14.40 2.23 1.16
C ILE A 77 14.53 3.40 0.18
N ALA A 78 13.43 4.09 -0.12
CA ALA A 78 13.47 5.26 -0.99
C ALA A 78 14.36 6.37 -0.42
N HIS A 79 14.29 6.62 0.88
CA HIS A 79 15.19 7.58 1.55
C HIS A 79 16.66 7.16 1.42
N ILE A 80 16.98 5.89 1.69
CA ILE A 80 18.35 5.34 1.61
C ILE A 80 18.93 5.54 0.21
N VAL A 81 18.19 5.17 -0.84
CA VAL A 81 18.73 5.15 -2.21
C VAL A 81 18.69 6.49 -2.94
N SER A 82 17.72 7.34 -2.63
CA SER A 82 17.49 8.58 -3.40
C SER A 82 17.57 9.87 -2.58
N GLY A 83 17.66 9.78 -1.25
CA GLY A 83 17.54 10.94 -0.36
C GLY A 83 16.11 11.50 -0.29
N GLU A 84 15.08 10.76 -0.72
CA GLU A 84 13.68 11.17 -0.56
C GLU A 84 13.42 11.62 0.88
N TYR A 85 12.62 12.68 1.04
CA TYR A 85 12.30 13.19 2.39
C TYR A 85 11.73 12.09 3.29
N PHE A 86 12.30 11.96 4.46
CA PHE A 86 11.89 11.00 5.50
C PHE A 86 11.74 11.71 6.85
N CYS A 87 10.61 11.53 7.51
CA CYS A 87 10.35 12.08 8.82
C CYS A 87 10.32 10.97 9.87
N PRO A 88 11.35 10.83 10.73
CA PRO A 88 11.39 9.78 11.75
C PRO A 88 10.21 9.82 12.72
N LYS A 89 9.69 11.01 13.05
CA LYS A 89 8.55 11.17 13.97
C LYS A 89 7.25 10.62 13.34
N VAL A 90 6.99 10.95 12.09
CA VAL A 90 5.81 10.44 11.39
C VAL A 90 5.94 8.95 11.12
N CYS A 91 7.15 8.48 10.81
CA CYS A 91 7.41 7.04 10.70
C CYS A 91 7.13 6.30 12.02
N ALA A 92 7.52 6.88 13.16
CA ALA A 92 7.22 6.29 14.47
C ALA A 92 5.71 6.24 14.75
N MET A 93 4.94 7.24 14.35
CA MET A 93 3.47 7.22 14.47
C MET A 93 2.85 6.12 13.60
N ALA A 94 3.32 5.96 12.35
CA ALA A 94 2.87 4.88 11.47
C ALA A 94 3.23 3.49 12.04
N GLN A 95 4.43 3.37 12.63
CA GLN A 95 4.88 2.15 13.30
C GLN A 95 4.03 1.84 14.54
N GLU A 96 3.68 2.84 15.34
CA GLU A 96 2.77 2.68 16.50
C GLU A 96 1.40 2.15 16.05
N ALA A 97 0.82 2.71 15.01
CA ALA A 97 -0.45 2.22 14.45
C ALA A 97 -0.33 0.76 14.00
N LEU A 98 0.78 0.42 13.31
CA LEU A 98 1.07 -0.95 12.88
C LEU A 98 1.21 -1.92 14.05
N ASP A 99 1.99 -1.56 15.08
CA ASP A 99 2.25 -2.42 16.24
C ASP A 99 0.98 -2.70 17.05
N ILE A 100 0.12 -1.70 17.20
CA ILE A 100 -1.18 -1.86 17.86
C ILE A 100 -2.08 -2.78 17.04
N MET A 101 -2.20 -2.55 15.73
CA MET A 101 -3.04 -3.39 14.87
C MET A 101 -2.51 -4.82 14.78
N ALA A 102 -1.19 -5.03 14.76
CA ALA A 102 -0.60 -6.37 14.77
C ALA A 102 -0.98 -7.14 16.05
N ARG A 103 -1.03 -6.48 17.22
CA ARG A 103 -1.55 -7.08 18.46
C ARG A 103 -3.04 -7.42 18.33
N CYS A 104 -3.86 -6.49 17.84
CA CYS A 104 -5.28 -6.76 17.61
C CYS A 104 -5.51 -7.95 16.65
N ALA A 105 -4.71 -8.05 15.58
CA ALA A 105 -4.79 -9.16 14.63
C ALA A 105 -4.42 -10.51 15.28
N ASN A 106 -3.39 -10.54 16.12
CA ASN A 106 -3.00 -11.74 16.87
C ASN A 106 -4.09 -12.14 17.88
N ASP A 107 -4.67 -11.19 18.60
CA ASP A 107 -5.78 -11.45 19.52
C ASP A 107 -7.00 -12.03 18.78
N LEU A 108 -7.32 -11.50 17.59
CA LEU A 108 -8.35 -12.09 16.72
C LEU A 108 -8.01 -13.53 16.27
N ALA A 109 -6.73 -13.78 15.94
CA ALA A 109 -6.27 -15.12 15.55
C ALA A 109 -6.33 -16.13 16.71
N GLU A 110 -6.25 -15.67 17.95
CA GLU A 110 -6.47 -16.44 19.17
C GLU A 110 -7.97 -16.61 19.55
N GLY A 111 -8.88 -16.03 18.76
CA GLY A 111 -10.32 -16.10 18.97
C GLY A 111 -10.87 -15.10 20.00
N LYS A 112 -10.08 -14.07 20.36
CA LYS A 112 -10.56 -12.98 21.24
C LYS A 112 -11.51 -12.04 20.48
N GLU A 113 -12.32 -11.31 21.23
CA GLU A 113 -13.19 -10.27 20.66
C GLU A 113 -12.36 -9.10 20.10
N PRO A 114 -12.83 -8.44 19.01
CA PRO A 114 -12.16 -7.29 18.44
C PRO A 114 -12.07 -6.11 19.42
N ASP A 115 -10.87 -5.57 19.60
CA ASP A 115 -10.65 -4.29 20.29
C ASP A 115 -10.93 -3.12 19.32
N TYR A 116 -12.21 -2.77 19.19
CA TYR A 116 -12.65 -1.71 18.27
C TYR A 116 -12.09 -0.32 18.62
N GLU A 117 -11.81 -0.05 19.88
CA GLU A 117 -11.20 1.22 20.32
C GLU A 117 -9.76 1.31 19.79
N ALA A 118 -8.95 0.29 20.03
CA ALA A 118 -7.58 0.22 19.51
C ALA A 118 -7.56 0.25 17.97
N MET A 119 -8.45 -0.50 17.31
CA MET A 119 -8.55 -0.50 15.84
C MET A 119 -8.94 0.86 15.29
N ALA A 120 -9.92 1.56 15.87
CA ALA A 120 -10.31 2.91 15.47
C ALA A 120 -9.16 3.91 15.69
N TYR A 121 -8.46 3.82 16.81
CA TYR A 121 -7.29 4.64 17.09
C TYR A 121 -6.22 4.48 16.02
N THR A 122 -5.88 3.24 15.62
CA THR A 122 -4.85 3.00 14.58
C THR A 122 -5.23 3.58 13.23
N GLN A 123 -6.50 3.49 12.83
CA GLN A 123 -6.99 4.08 11.58
C GLN A 123 -6.87 5.61 11.62
N MET A 124 -7.27 6.24 12.73
CA MET A 124 -7.14 7.69 12.91
C MET A 124 -5.67 8.13 12.93
N LEU A 125 -4.81 7.41 13.64
CA LEU A 125 -3.37 7.72 13.73
C LEU A 125 -2.70 7.61 12.36
N SER A 126 -3.03 6.58 11.59
CA SER A 126 -2.53 6.41 10.23
C SER A 126 -2.95 7.56 9.30
N GLY A 127 -4.24 7.90 9.27
CA GLY A 127 -4.72 9.03 8.47
C GLY A 127 -4.09 10.36 8.89
N LEU A 128 -3.83 10.56 10.18
CA LEU A 128 -3.11 11.74 10.69
C LEU A 128 -1.67 11.81 10.17
N THR A 129 -0.97 10.67 9.99
CA THR A 129 0.36 10.66 9.36
C THR A 129 0.33 11.20 7.94
N MET A 130 -0.72 10.88 7.18
CA MET A 130 -0.92 11.40 5.82
C MET A 130 -1.19 12.91 5.85
N GLN A 131 -2.00 13.39 6.77
CA GLN A 131 -2.29 14.81 6.95
C GLN A 131 -1.02 15.61 7.30
N ILE A 132 -0.20 15.12 8.23
CA ILE A 132 1.05 15.81 8.62
C ILE A 132 2.03 15.89 7.45
N LEU A 133 2.10 14.87 6.60
CA LEU A 133 2.98 14.84 5.43
C LEU A 133 2.37 15.52 4.20
N SER A 134 1.07 15.80 4.18
CA SER A 134 0.28 16.17 2.99
C SER A 134 0.50 15.19 1.82
N ASN A 135 0.78 13.95 2.14
CA ASN A 135 0.89 12.84 1.20
C ASN A 135 0.73 11.49 1.92
N SER A 136 0.52 10.42 1.14
CA SER A 136 0.27 9.08 1.69
C SER A 136 1.53 8.21 1.87
N ARG A 137 2.73 8.81 1.96
CA ARG A 137 3.99 8.05 1.92
C ARG A 137 4.14 7.07 3.09
N ALA A 138 3.76 7.49 4.29
CA ALA A 138 3.83 6.67 5.50
C ALA A 138 2.76 5.54 5.54
N ALA A 139 1.67 5.70 4.77
CA ALA A 139 0.51 4.82 4.83
C ALA A 139 0.35 3.92 3.60
N SER A 140 1.01 4.22 2.48
CA SER A 140 0.78 3.58 1.18
C SER A 140 2.10 3.38 0.44
N GLY A 141 2.46 2.15 0.15
CA GLY A 141 3.62 1.71 -0.63
C GLY A 141 3.21 0.92 -1.87
N ALA A 142 3.99 -0.07 -2.26
CA ALA A 142 3.73 -0.94 -3.39
C ALA A 142 2.46 -1.79 -3.22
N GLU A 143 2.14 -2.18 -1.99
CA GLU A 143 0.96 -2.96 -1.65
C GLU A 143 -0.35 -2.24 -1.99
N HIS A 144 -0.41 -0.93 -1.78
CA HIS A 144 -1.56 -0.11 -2.17
C HIS A 144 -1.66 0.06 -3.68
N LEU A 145 -0.54 0.03 -4.41
CA LEU A 145 -0.58 0.07 -5.87
C LEU A 145 -1.24 -1.19 -6.43
N VAL A 146 -1.13 -2.33 -5.76
CA VAL A 146 -1.87 -3.55 -6.08
C VAL A 146 -3.38 -3.30 -5.94
N ALA A 147 -3.83 -2.74 -4.82
CA ALA A 147 -5.25 -2.41 -4.61
C ALA A 147 -5.76 -1.41 -5.64
N HIS A 148 -5.00 -0.35 -5.90
CA HIS A 148 -5.37 0.66 -6.89
C HIS A 148 -5.46 0.07 -8.31
N LEU A 149 -4.59 -0.87 -8.69
CA LEU A 149 -4.67 -1.55 -9.97
C LEU A 149 -5.97 -2.36 -10.10
N VAL A 150 -6.35 -3.11 -9.05
CA VAL A 150 -7.63 -3.84 -8.99
C VAL A 150 -8.81 -2.88 -9.14
N GLU A 151 -8.78 -1.74 -8.46
CA GLU A 151 -9.85 -0.73 -8.51
C GLU A 151 -9.94 -0.02 -9.88
N MET A 152 -8.82 0.16 -10.60
CA MET A 152 -8.77 0.74 -11.94
C MET A 152 -9.32 -0.21 -13.02
N LYS A 153 -9.35 -1.51 -12.75
CA LYS A 153 -9.87 -2.57 -13.65
C LYS A 153 -9.33 -2.51 -15.08
N PRO A 154 -8.01 -2.48 -15.32
CA PRO A 154 -7.47 -2.56 -16.67
C PRO A 154 -7.79 -3.92 -17.33
N LYS A 155 -7.31 -4.13 -18.56
CA LYS A 155 -7.45 -5.41 -19.26
C LYS A 155 -6.91 -6.55 -18.38
N GLY A 156 -7.70 -7.62 -18.23
CA GLY A 156 -7.36 -8.75 -17.34
C GLY A 156 -7.88 -8.63 -15.89
N PHE A 157 -8.32 -7.43 -15.47
CA PHE A 157 -8.84 -7.18 -14.11
C PHE A 157 -10.32 -6.82 -14.08
N LYS A 158 -11.04 -6.95 -15.20
CA LYS A 158 -12.44 -6.49 -15.32
C LYS A 158 -13.39 -7.14 -14.31
N ASN A 159 -13.17 -8.38 -13.97
CA ASN A 159 -13.98 -9.14 -13.01
C ASN A 159 -13.44 -9.02 -11.58
N ALA A 160 -12.24 -8.47 -11.40
CA ALA A 160 -11.63 -8.34 -10.10
C ALA A 160 -12.51 -7.53 -9.15
N HIS A 161 -12.67 -8.02 -7.92
CA HIS A 161 -13.46 -7.35 -6.89
C HIS A 161 -12.89 -7.64 -5.50
N GLY A 162 -13.04 -6.67 -4.60
CA GLY A 162 -12.64 -6.78 -3.19
C GLY A 162 -12.80 -5.44 -2.49
N MET A 163 -12.89 -5.46 -1.18
CA MET A 163 -12.77 -4.25 -0.38
C MET A 163 -11.34 -3.72 -0.49
N HIS A 164 -11.14 -2.42 -0.33
CA HIS A 164 -9.81 -1.80 -0.43
C HIS A 164 -8.78 -2.54 0.43
N GLY A 165 -9.06 -2.72 1.72
CA GLY A 165 -8.16 -3.41 2.64
C GLY A 165 -7.89 -4.87 2.26
N GLU A 166 -8.86 -5.61 1.69
CA GLU A 166 -8.64 -6.98 1.18
C GLU A 166 -7.61 -6.98 0.05
N CYS A 167 -7.75 -6.04 -0.91
CA CYS A 167 -6.82 -5.90 -2.02
C CYS A 167 -5.42 -5.47 -1.53
N VAL A 168 -5.37 -4.55 -0.56
CA VAL A 168 -4.12 -4.08 0.08
C VAL A 168 -3.44 -5.22 0.84
N GLY A 169 -4.20 -6.04 1.59
CA GLY A 169 -3.66 -7.20 2.31
C GLY A 169 -3.02 -8.23 1.38
N ILE A 170 -3.67 -8.55 0.25
CA ILE A 170 -3.09 -9.42 -0.77
C ILE A 170 -1.84 -8.77 -1.39
N GLY A 171 -1.87 -7.46 -1.65
CA GLY A 171 -0.71 -6.69 -2.10
C GLY A 171 0.46 -6.78 -1.12
N THR A 172 0.17 -6.75 0.19
CA THR A 172 1.18 -6.91 1.25
C THR A 172 1.87 -8.27 1.18
N ILE A 173 1.10 -9.36 1.03
CA ILE A 173 1.64 -10.72 0.84
C ILE A 173 2.51 -10.80 -0.41
N MET A 174 2.07 -10.21 -1.52
CA MET A 174 2.82 -10.22 -2.79
C MET A 174 4.14 -9.46 -2.67
N CYS A 175 4.13 -8.28 -2.06
CA CYS A 175 5.33 -7.48 -1.81
C CYS A 175 6.28 -8.21 -0.86
N ALA A 176 5.77 -8.73 0.26
CA ALA A 176 6.57 -9.50 1.22
C ALA A 176 7.30 -10.66 0.52
N ARG A 177 6.57 -11.47 -0.27
CA ARG A 177 7.17 -12.59 -1.02
C ARG A 177 8.27 -12.14 -1.99
N ALA A 178 7.98 -11.12 -2.80
CA ALA A 178 8.93 -10.64 -3.81
C ALA A 178 10.17 -10.00 -3.17
N TYR A 179 9.99 -9.23 -2.11
CA TYR A 179 11.06 -8.53 -1.42
C TYR A 179 11.99 -9.50 -0.69
N HIS A 180 11.43 -10.44 0.06
CA HIS A 180 12.21 -11.49 0.73
C HIS A 180 12.93 -12.40 -0.26
N GLU A 181 12.30 -12.74 -1.40
CA GLU A 181 12.95 -13.56 -2.42
C GLU A 181 14.17 -12.84 -3.00
N LEU A 182 14.05 -11.56 -3.32
CA LEU A 182 15.16 -10.78 -3.81
C LEU A 182 16.24 -10.58 -2.75
N ALA A 183 15.87 -10.38 -1.49
CA ALA A 183 16.77 -10.18 -0.36
C ALA A 183 17.62 -11.43 0.00
N LYS A 184 17.29 -12.63 -0.54
CA LYS A 184 18.14 -13.83 -0.42
C LYS A 184 19.45 -13.69 -1.16
N ARG A 185 19.55 -12.76 -2.12
CA ARG A 185 20.81 -12.51 -2.86
C ARG A 185 21.77 -11.74 -1.97
N ASP A 186 22.97 -12.24 -1.80
CA ASP A 186 24.01 -11.52 -1.04
C ASP A 186 24.50 -10.26 -1.75
N THR A 187 24.49 -10.29 -3.08
CA THR A 187 24.83 -9.16 -3.94
C THR A 187 23.85 -9.06 -5.09
N ILE A 188 23.72 -7.86 -5.64
CA ILE A 188 22.91 -7.61 -6.83
C ILE A 188 23.70 -6.88 -7.89
N GLU A 189 23.33 -7.09 -9.14
CA GLU A 189 23.77 -6.27 -10.25
C GLU A 189 22.65 -5.34 -10.70
N VAL A 190 23.00 -4.12 -11.06
CA VAL A 190 22.07 -3.09 -11.52
C VAL A 190 22.26 -2.80 -13.00
N LYS A 191 21.24 -2.27 -13.64
CA LYS A 191 21.24 -1.88 -15.04
C LYS A 191 20.75 -0.44 -15.20
N PRO A 192 21.13 0.23 -16.29
CA PRO A 192 20.64 1.58 -16.61
C PRO A 192 19.11 1.63 -16.64
N TYR A 193 18.58 2.83 -16.35
CA TYR A 193 17.16 3.09 -16.50
C TYR A 193 16.69 2.90 -17.94
N GLU A 194 15.59 2.18 -18.09
CA GLU A 194 14.85 2.07 -19.34
C GLU A 194 13.39 2.52 -19.11
N PRO A 195 12.80 3.30 -20.03
CA PRO A 195 11.39 3.66 -19.93
C PRO A 195 10.50 2.42 -20.05
N LEU A 196 9.23 2.54 -19.64
CA LEU A 196 8.25 1.49 -19.88
C LEU A 196 8.10 1.26 -21.40
N ASP A 197 8.07 -0.01 -21.80
CA ASP A 197 7.81 -0.35 -23.21
C ASP A 197 6.41 0.12 -23.63
N PRO A 198 6.29 1.00 -24.63
CA PRO A 198 5.00 1.51 -25.06
C PRO A 198 4.03 0.42 -25.55
N ALA A 199 4.53 -0.66 -26.16
CA ALA A 199 3.70 -1.76 -26.64
C ALA A 199 3.10 -2.52 -25.44
N TRP A 200 3.91 -2.81 -24.44
CA TRP A 200 3.47 -3.44 -23.19
C TRP A 200 2.43 -2.57 -22.46
N VAL A 201 2.69 -1.26 -22.32
CA VAL A 201 1.73 -0.35 -21.64
C VAL A 201 0.38 -0.36 -22.35
N ARG A 202 0.37 -0.31 -23.70
CA ARG A 202 -0.88 -0.34 -24.47
C ARG A 202 -1.60 -1.68 -24.37
N ASP A 203 -0.88 -2.79 -24.36
CA ASP A 203 -1.49 -4.12 -24.20
C ASP A 203 -2.13 -4.31 -22.82
N VAL A 204 -1.42 -3.94 -21.75
CA VAL A 204 -1.87 -4.12 -20.36
C VAL A 204 -2.99 -3.14 -20.00
N PHE A 205 -2.83 -1.86 -20.33
CA PHE A 205 -3.70 -0.79 -19.83
C PHE A 205 -4.80 -0.36 -20.81
N GLY A 206 -4.68 -0.71 -22.11
CA GLY A 206 -5.68 -0.36 -23.11
C GLY A 206 -5.98 1.13 -23.14
N ASP A 207 -7.25 1.50 -22.93
CA ASP A 207 -7.72 2.89 -22.93
C ASP A 207 -7.09 3.77 -21.83
N LEU A 208 -6.50 3.17 -20.79
CA LEU A 208 -5.81 3.88 -19.72
C LEU A 208 -4.36 4.23 -20.07
N ALA A 209 -3.81 3.70 -21.18
CA ALA A 209 -2.39 3.78 -21.52
C ALA A 209 -1.85 5.21 -21.57
N ASP A 210 -2.59 6.15 -22.18
CA ASP A 210 -2.13 7.54 -22.29
C ASP A 210 -1.97 8.22 -20.94
N GLY A 211 -2.82 7.88 -19.98
CA GLY A 211 -2.67 8.35 -18.61
C GLY A 211 -1.48 7.71 -17.89
N ILE A 212 -1.18 6.44 -18.15
CA ILE A 212 0.02 5.77 -17.62
C ILE A 212 1.28 6.39 -18.19
N PHE A 213 1.32 6.74 -19.49
CA PHE A 213 2.45 7.47 -20.08
C PHE A 213 2.65 8.82 -19.41
N LYS A 214 1.58 9.59 -19.21
CA LYS A 214 1.64 10.88 -18.53
C LYS A 214 2.12 10.78 -17.09
N GLU A 215 1.66 9.78 -16.34
CA GLU A 215 2.10 9.53 -14.96
C GLU A 215 3.61 9.21 -14.87
N ASN A 216 4.16 8.53 -15.90
CA ASN A 216 5.56 8.10 -15.96
C ASN A 216 6.47 9.01 -16.79
N GLU A 217 6.01 10.15 -17.27
CA GLU A 217 6.81 11.08 -18.09
C GLU A 217 8.10 11.51 -17.38
N ASN A 218 7.98 11.85 -16.10
CA ASN A 218 9.10 12.19 -15.21
C ASN A 218 9.35 11.05 -14.21
N ASP A 219 9.67 9.85 -14.76
CA ASP A 219 9.85 8.65 -13.94
C ASP A 219 10.85 8.88 -12.79
N VAL A 220 10.40 8.63 -11.57
CA VAL A 220 11.16 8.80 -10.34
C VAL A 220 12.45 7.98 -10.32
N LEU A 221 12.54 6.88 -11.08
CA LEU A 221 13.77 6.10 -11.23
C LEU A 221 14.92 6.86 -11.88
N LYS A 222 14.66 8.02 -12.52
CA LYS A 222 15.71 8.89 -13.07
C LYS A 222 16.34 9.82 -12.03
N THR A 223 15.82 9.88 -10.82
CA THR A 223 16.23 10.85 -9.80
C THR A 223 17.49 10.44 -9.03
N PHE A 224 17.96 9.21 -9.19
CA PHE A 224 19.14 8.68 -8.52
C PHE A 224 19.89 7.67 -9.41
N PRO A 225 21.21 7.48 -9.21
CA PRO A 225 21.98 6.45 -9.92
C PRO A 225 21.53 5.05 -9.49
N PRO A 226 21.34 4.09 -10.41
CA PRO A 226 21.03 2.70 -10.05
C PRO A 226 22.06 2.06 -9.09
N GLU A 227 23.31 2.49 -9.15
CA GLU A 227 24.41 2.05 -8.30
C GLU A 227 24.11 2.23 -6.81
N ASN A 228 23.34 3.25 -6.43
CA ASN A 228 22.93 3.47 -5.04
C ASN A 228 22.19 2.24 -4.47
N ILE A 229 21.39 1.52 -5.29
CA ILE A 229 20.72 0.30 -4.84
C ILE A 229 21.75 -0.77 -4.48
N LYS A 230 22.81 -0.92 -5.29
CA LYS A 230 23.90 -1.89 -5.06
C LYS A 230 24.74 -1.49 -3.85
N GLU A 231 25.09 -0.22 -3.73
CA GLU A 231 25.91 0.31 -2.64
C GLU A 231 25.23 0.15 -1.28
N HIS A 232 23.91 0.36 -1.21
CA HIS A 232 23.12 0.25 0.00
C HIS A 232 22.39 -1.10 0.14
N TRP A 233 22.82 -2.14 -0.61
CA TRP A 233 22.07 -3.39 -0.67
C TRP A 233 21.89 -4.05 0.70
N GLN A 234 22.88 -4.02 1.57
CA GLN A 234 22.74 -4.59 2.91
C GLN A 234 21.73 -3.81 3.76
N GLU A 235 21.75 -2.48 3.72
CA GLU A 235 20.76 -1.66 4.43
C GLU A 235 19.33 -1.93 3.92
N ILE A 236 19.17 -2.13 2.61
CA ILE A 236 17.89 -2.51 2.00
C ILE A 236 17.42 -3.88 2.52
N ARG A 237 18.32 -4.87 2.58
CA ARG A 237 18.02 -6.21 3.14
C ARG A 237 17.59 -6.11 4.60
N ASP A 238 18.26 -5.28 5.40
CA ASP A 238 17.95 -5.08 6.81
C ASP A 238 16.55 -4.45 6.98
N VAL A 239 16.18 -3.53 6.11
CA VAL A 239 14.82 -2.97 6.07
C VAL A 239 13.79 -4.03 5.66
N ILE A 240 14.06 -4.82 4.61
CA ILE A 240 13.17 -5.90 4.16
C ILE A 240 12.96 -6.94 5.27
N ALA A 241 13.98 -7.24 6.07
CA ALA A 241 13.88 -8.17 7.19
C ALA A 241 12.89 -7.73 8.28
N THR A 242 12.46 -6.46 8.30
CA THR A 242 11.42 -5.99 9.21
C THR A 242 9.99 -6.31 8.74
N ILE A 243 9.82 -6.76 7.51
CA ILE A 243 8.53 -7.17 6.95
C ILE A 243 8.30 -8.65 7.32
N PRO A 244 7.15 -9.05 7.85
CA PRO A 244 6.81 -10.46 8.02
C PRO A 244 6.90 -11.21 6.69
N THR A 245 7.24 -12.49 6.73
CA THR A 245 7.23 -13.34 5.54
C THR A 245 5.81 -13.47 4.96
N ALA A 246 5.71 -13.79 3.67
CA ALA A 246 4.41 -14.04 3.04
C ALA A 246 3.66 -15.18 3.73
N GLU A 247 4.37 -16.19 4.20
CA GLU A 247 3.82 -17.36 4.88
C GLU A 247 3.25 -17.01 6.27
N GLU A 248 3.93 -16.13 7.03
CA GLU A 248 3.43 -15.63 8.32
C GLU A 248 2.17 -14.77 8.12
N LEU A 249 2.13 -13.92 7.08
CA LEU A 249 0.95 -13.12 6.75
C LEU A 249 -0.23 -14.01 6.30
N ILE A 250 0.02 -15.03 5.49
CA ILE A 250 -1.02 -15.97 5.04
C ILE A 250 -1.59 -16.74 6.24
N ASP A 251 -0.75 -17.22 7.15
CA ASP A 251 -1.18 -17.93 8.36
C ASP A 251 -2.07 -17.02 9.23
N LEU A 252 -1.63 -15.79 9.48
CA LEU A 252 -2.40 -14.82 10.24
C LEU A 252 -3.75 -14.52 9.57
N TYR A 253 -3.74 -14.22 8.26
CA TYR A 253 -4.95 -13.88 7.51
C TYR A 253 -5.93 -15.03 7.45
N THR A 254 -5.44 -16.27 7.29
CA THR A 254 -6.27 -17.48 7.36
C THR A 254 -6.97 -17.60 8.72
N LYS A 255 -6.24 -17.39 9.82
CA LYS A 255 -6.80 -17.50 11.19
C LYS A 255 -7.88 -16.45 11.48
N ILE A 256 -7.72 -15.22 10.97
CA ILE A 256 -8.71 -14.16 11.19
C ILE A 256 -9.85 -14.15 10.16
N GLY A 257 -9.79 -15.02 9.12
CA GLY A 257 -10.77 -15.08 8.04
C GLY A 257 -10.62 -13.97 7.00
N ALA A 258 -9.39 -13.44 6.82
CA ALA A 258 -9.06 -12.45 5.81
C ALA A 258 -8.71 -13.09 4.47
N LYS A 259 -9.02 -12.41 3.36
CA LYS A 259 -8.58 -12.84 2.03
C LYS A 259 -7.06 -12.77 1.90
N HIS A 260 -6.46 -13.76 1.25
CA HIS A 260 -5.00 -13.89 1.15
C HIS A 260 -4.51 -14.44 -0.20
N SER A 261 -5.39 -14.58 -1.19
CA SER A 261 -5.07 -15.08 -2.53
C SER A 261 -5.72 -14.25 -3.63
N LEU A 262 -5.11 -14.22 -4.82
CA LEU A 262 -5.67 -13.53 -6.00
C LEU A 262 -7.00 -14.14 -6.44
N ALA A 263 -7.15 -15.46 -6.29
CA ALA A 263 -8.38 -16.17 -6.64
C ALA A 263 -9.59 -15.66 -5.85
N GLU A 264 -9.41 -15.23 -4.60
CA GLU A 264 -10.49 -14.63 -3.77
C GLU A 264 -10.88 -13.21 -4.22
N LEU A 265 -10.11 -12.61 -5.13
CA LEU A 265 -10.44 -11.36 -5.81
C LEU A 265 -10.93 -11.57 -7.27
N ASP A 266 -11.20 -12.82 -7.69
CA ASP A 266 -11.48 -13.22 -9.08
C ASP A 266 -10.38 -12.79 -10.06
N ILE A 267 -9.13 -12.89 -9.62
CA ILE A 267 -7.93 -12.63 -10.44
C ILE A 267 -7.22 -13.95 -10.69
N ASP A 268 -6.86 -14.20 -11.97
CA ASP A 268 -6.12 -15.39 -12.37
C ASP A 268 -4.71 -15.39 -11.74
N GLU A 269 -4.36 -16.48 -11.07
CA GLU A 269 -3.06 -16.65 -10.43
C GLU A 269 -1.87 -16.61 -11.40
N SER A 270 -2.10 -16.86 -12.69
CA SER A 270 -1.05 -16.79 -13.73
C SER A 270 -0.44 -15.39 -13.86
N ILE A 271 -1.18 -14.33 -13.52
CA ILE A 271 -0.70 -12.95 -13.60
C ILE A 271 0.25 -12.58 -12.44
N ARG A 272 0.37 -13.43 -11.41
CA ARG A 272 1.14 -13.14 -10.19
C ARG A 272 2.57 -12.66 -10.49
N GLY A 273 3.23 -13.26 -11.47
CA GLY A 273 4.61 -12.94 -11.83
C GLY A 273 4.82 -11.52 -12.37
N GLU A 274 3.80 -10.92 -12.97
CA GLU A 274 3.86 -9.59 -13.59
C GLU A 274 3.09 -8.53 -12.77
N PHE A 275 2.33 -8.96 -11.76
CA PHE A 275 1.38 -8.10 -11.07
C PHE A 275 2.04 -6.89 -10.41
N LEU A 276 3.19 -7.08 -9.76
CA LEU A 276 3.95 -5.98 -9.14
C LEU A 276 4.56 -5.04 -10.18
N ASP A 277 5.01 -5.55 -11.33
CA ASP A 277 5.50 -4.74 -12.44
C ASP A 277 4.35 -3.86 -12.98
N ILE A 278 3.17 -4.45 -13.20
CA ILE A 278 1.96 -3.74 -13.66
C ILE A 278 1.52 -2.70 -12.62
N SER A 279 1.41 -3.08 -11.36
CA SER A 279 0.96 -2.16 -10.30
C SER A 279 1.94 -1.00 -10.09
N SER A 280 3.24 -1.24 -10.22
CA SER A 280 4.26 -0.19 -10.09
C SER A 280 4.17 0.88 -11.17
N ALA A 281 3.59 0.56 -12.34
CA ALA A 281 3.47 1.49 -13.46
C ALA A 281 2.32 2.50 -13.30
N ILE A 282 1.31 2.22 -12.45
CA ILE A 282 0.13 3.10 -12.33
C ILE A 282 0.39 4.38 -11.55
N ARG A 283 1.51 4.46 -10.82
CA ARG A 283 1.85 5.62 -10.00
C ARG A 283 3.35 5.88 -10.05
N ASN A 284 3.73 7.13 -10.29
CA ASN A 284 5.13 7.56 -10.25
C ASN A 284 5.62 7.74 -8.80
N ARG A 285 5.72 6.62 -8.08
CA ARG A 285 6.17 6.57 -6.68
C ARG A 285 7.37 5.64 -6.55
N LEU A 286 8.39 6.08 -5.81
CA LEU A 286 9.58 5.28 -5.56
C LEU A 286 9.29 4.21 -4.50
N THR A 287 8.88 3.03 -4.94
CA THR A 287 8.73 1.82 -4.12
C THR A 287 9.82 0.82 -4.46
N PHE A 288 10.11 -0.12 -3.55
CA PHE A 288 11.10 -1.15 -3.87
C PHE A 288 10.64 -2.02 -5.05
N ALA A 289 9.35 -2.33 -5.15
CA ALA A 289 8.80 -3.02 -6.33
C ALA A 289 9.12 -2.27 -7.64
N ARG A 290 9.04 -0.93 -7.67
CA ARG A 290 9.42 -0.14 -8.84
C ARG A 290 10.92 -0.16 -9.09
N MET A 291 11.74 -0.13 -8.02
CA MET A 291 13.21 -0.17 -8.11
C MET A 291 13.73 -1.48 -8.71
N THR A 292 12.98 -2.60 -8.60
CA THR A 292 13.38 -3.88 -9.19
C THR A 292 13.58 -3.80 -10.70
N ARG A 293 13.00 -2.79 -11.38
CA ARG A 293 13.25 -2.51 -12.80
C ARG A 293 14.72 -2.15 -13.10
N LEU A 294 15.45 -1.67 -12.10
CA LEU A 294 16.87 -1.32 -12.20
C LEU A 294 17.79 -2.47 -11.77
N ILE A 295 17.25 -3.59 -11.30
CA ILE A 295 18.01 -4.76 -10.85
C ILE A 295 18.01 -5.81 -11.95
N VAL A 296 19.18 -6.44 -12.17
CA VAL A 296 19.31 -7.55 -13.12
C VAL A 296 18.62 -8.80 -12.53
N LYS A 297 17.70 -9.38 -13.31
CA LYS A 297 16.89 -10.56 -12.90
C LYS A 297 17.74 -11.83 -12.80
#